data_6a48e7790709e10fedf7a875eb121090
#
_entry.id   6a48e7790709e10fedf7a875eb121090
#
_cell.length_a   1.000
_cell.length_b   1.000
_cell.length_c   1.000
_cell.angle_alpha   90.00
_cell.angle_beta   90.00
_cell.angle_gamma   90.00
#
_symmetry.space_group_name_H-M   'P 1'
#
loop_
_entity.id
_entity.type
_entity.pdbx_description
1 polymer ?
#
loop_
_entity_poly.entity_id
_entity_poly.type
_entity_poly.pdbx_seq_one_letter_code
_entity_poly.pdbx_strand_id
1 'polypeptide(L)'
;MVLGCSVIIHHEFFGEIERDFSTSIMTNTTRQFDTYVSRGVMLNNYANIFGLIMQMRQVANHPDLILKKHSEGGQNVLVCSICDEPAEGPIRSRCHHEFCRQCARDYMRSFESGSIVDCPRCHIPLAIDFEQPDIEQDEEVVKKNSIINRIRMEDWTSSTKIEMLVYDLYKLRSKKQTHKSIVFSQFTSMLQLVEWRLRRAGFNTVMLDGSMTPAQRQNSIHHFMNNVNVEVFLVSLKAGGVALNLTEASRVFIVDP
;
A
#
# COMPACT_ATOMS: atom_id res chain seq x y z
N MET A 1 -20.46 -26.89 -9.27
CA MET A 1 -21.30 -25.70 -9.04
C MET A 1 -20.37 -24.50 -9.11
N VAL A 2 -20.40 -23.73 -10.19
CA VAL A 2 -19.57 -22.53 -10.33
C VAL A 2 -20.24 -21.46 -9.48
N LEU A 3 -19.64 -21.10 -8.35
CA LEU A 3 -20.06 -19.96 -7.56
C LEU A 3 -19.79 -18.72 -8.39
N GLY A 4 -20.85 -18.03 -8.82
CA GLY A 4 -20.72 -16.78 -9.57
C GLY A 4 -20.01 -15.72 -8.73
N CYS A 5 -18.89 -15.20 -9.24
CA CYS A 5 -18.21 -14.04 -8.66
C CYS A 5 -18.93 -12.77 -9.16
N SER A 6 -19.33 -11.91 -8.24
CA SER A 6 -19.92 -10.60 -8.53
C SER A 6 -18.92 -9.51 -8.18
N VAL A 7 -18.58 -8.64 -9.13
CA VAL A 7 -17.72 -7.47 -8.91
C VAL A 7 -18.63 -6.24 -8.78
N ILE A 8 -18.44 -5.48 -7.71
CA ILE A 8 -19.17 -4.23 -7.45
C ILE A 8 -18.14 -3.12 -7.33
N ILE A 9 -18.29 -2.07 -8.13
CA ILE A 9 -17.46 -0.88 -8.08
C ILE A 9 -18.25 0.20 -7.35
N HIS A 10 -17.69 0.67 -6.23
CA HIS A 10 -18.23 1.78 -5.47
C HIS A 10 -17.55 3.08 -5.89
N HIS A 11 -18.32 4.09 -6.23
CA HIS A 11 -17.87 5.45 -6.53
C HIS A 11 -18.39 6.37 -5.44
N GLU A 12 -17.48 6.97 -4.70
CA GLU A 12 -17.79 7.88 -3.60
C GLU A 12 -17.19 9.25 -3.86
N PHE A 13 -17.88 10.29 -3.39
CA PHE A 13 -17.40 11.66 -3.48
C PHE A 13 -16.65 12.03 -2.21
N PHE A 14 -15.53 12.69 -2.36
CA PHE A 14 -14.80 13.27 -1.24
C PHE A 14 -15.66 14.26 -0.46
N GLY A 15 -15.48 14.26 0.86
CA GLY A 15 -15.91 15.37 1.70
C GLY A 15 -15.20 16.68 1.28
N GLU A 16 -15.69 17.82 1.75
CA GLU A 16 -15.17 19.13 1.34
C GLU A 16 -13.67 19.28 1.58
N ILE A 17 -13.19 18.92 2.77
CA ILE A 17 -11.77 18.99 3.15
C ILE A 17 -10.90 18.09 2.28
N GLU A 18 -11.33 16.85 2.06
CA GLU A 18 -10.59 15.90 1.21
C GLU A 18 -10.54 16.36 -0.24
N ARG A 19 -11.63 16.92 -0.74
CA ARG A 19 -11.73 17.45 -2.10
C ARG A 19 -10.78 18.62 -2.30
N ASP A 20 -10.76 19.57 -1.38
CA ASP A 20 -9.90 20.77 -1.45
C ASP A 20 -8.43 20.36 -1.40
N PHE A 21 -8.08 19.44 -0.50
CA PHE A 21 -6.74 18.88 -0.43
C PHE A 21 -6.36 18.15 -1.71
N SER A 22 -7.23 17.28 -2.21
CA SER A 22 -7.03 16.53 -3.46
C SER A 22 -6.83 17.47 -4.64
N THR A 23 -7.66 18.50 -4.76
CA THR A 23 -7.55 19.53 -5.82
C THR A 23 -6.22 20.26 -5.76
N SER A 24 -5.77 20.63 -4.57
CA SER A 24 -4.47 21.30 -4.36
C SER A 24 -3.31 20.41 -4.81
N ILE A 25 -3.30 19.15 -4.38
CA ILE A 25 -2.25 18.20 -4.78
C ILE A 25 -2.29 17.93 -6.29
N MET A 26 -3.46 17.70 -6.88
CA MET A 26 -3.61 17.48 -8.31
C MET A 26 -3.08 18.69 -9.12
N THR A 27 -3.44 19.90 -8.72
CA THR A 27 -2.97 21.12 -9.39
C THR A 27 -1.45 21.22 -9.36
N ASN A 28 -0.84 20.98 -8.20
CA ASN A 28 0.61 21.00 -8.04
C ASN A 28 1.29 19.91 -8.88
N THR A 29 0.75 18.69 -8.84
CA THR A 29 1.26 17.54 -9.59
C THR A 29 1.18 17.78 -11.09
N THR A 30 0.06 18.32 -11.59
CA THR A 30 -0.11 18.66 -13.01
C THR A 30 0.92 19.72 -13.44
N ARG A 31 1.14 20.77 -12.67
CA ARG A 31 2.17 21.78 -12.97
C ARG A 31 3.57 21.20 -13.06
N GLN A 32 3.92 20.30 -12.15
CA GLN A 32 5.21 19.61 -12.19
C GLN A 32 5.34 18.73 -13.44
N PHE A 33 4.31 17.97 -13.77
CA PHE A 33 4.25 17.14 -14.97
C PHE A 33 4.41 17.99 -16.25
N ASP A 34 3.64 19.07 -16.37
CA ASP A 34 3.72 19.98 -17.51
C ASP A 34 5.11 20.61 -17.66
N THR A 35 5.79 20.83 -16.53
CA THR A 35 7.19 21.31 -16.56
C THR A 35 8.12 20.28 -17.19
N TYR A 36 7.96 18.98 -16.91
CA TYR A 36 8.76 17.93 -17.55
C TYR A 36 8.44 17.80 -19.05
N VAL A 37 7.16 17.92 -19.41
CA VAL A 37 6.70 17.89 -20.80
C VAL A 37 7.26 19.07 -21.59
N SER A 38 7.09 20.30 -21.09
CA SER A 38 7.52 21.52 -21.79
C SER A 38 9.04 21.64 -21.97
N ARG A 39 9.80 21.06 -21.06
CA ARG A 39 11.26 20.99 -21.14
C ARG A 39 11.78 19.85 -22.00
N GLY A 40 10.92 18.96 -22.50
CA GLY A 40 11.31 17.79 -23.29
C GLY A 40 12.13 16.75 -22.51
N VAL A 41 12.07 16.78 -21.17
CA VAL A 41 12.89 15.91 -20.29
C VAL A 41 12.09 14.77 -19.67
N MET A 42 10.93 14.46 -20.21
CA MET A 42 10.06 13.38 -19.71
C MET A 42 10.79 12.05 -19.55
N LEU A 43 11.53 11.64 -20.60
CA LEU A 43 12.23 10.36 -20.60
C LEU A 43 13.30 10.25 -19.50
N ASN A 44 13.88 11.37 -19.09
CA ASN A 44 14.90 11.42 -18.04
C ASN A 44 14.30 11.62 -16.63
N ASN A 45 12.97 11.72 -16.52
CA ASN A 45 12.28 12.01 -15.26
C ASN A 45 11.18 11.00 -14.92
N TYR A 46 11.24 9.80 -15.47
CA TYR A 46 10.25 8.75 -15.23
C TYR A 46 9.99 8.49 -13.73
N ALA A 47 11.04 8.52 -12.93
CA ALA A 47 10.92 8.34 -11.49
C ALA A 47 10.09 9.42 -10.82
N ASN A 48 10.36 10.67 -11.19
CA ASN A 48 9.62 11.80 -10.64
C ASN A 48 8.16 11.72 -11.07
N ILE A 49 7.90 11.38 -12.34
CA ILE A 49 6.53 11.19 -12.87
C ILE A 49 5.84 10.04 -12.15
N PHE A 50 6.52 8.91 -11.93
CA PHE A 50 5.96 7.79 -11.19
C PHE A 50 5.66 8.17 -9.73
N GLY A 51 6.54 8.95 -9.10
CA GLY A 51 6.30 9.52 -7.77
C GLY A 51 5.06 10.41 -7.71
N LEU A 52 4.83 11.23 -8.74
CA LEU A 52 3.62 12.06 -8.86
C LEU A 52 2.36 11.19 -8.96
N ILE A 53 2.39 10.12 -9.78
CA ILE A 53 1.27 9.18 -9.90
C ILE A 53 0.98 8.50 -8.56
N MET A 54 2.03 8.03 -7.86
CA MET A 54 1.87 7.41 -6.55
C MET A 54 1.29 8.39 -5.52
N GLN A 55 1.70 9.65 -5.55
CA GLN A 55 1.14 10.70 -4.70
C GLN A 55 -0.35 10.91 -4.97
N MET A 56 -0.77 10.95 -6.23
CA MET A 56 -2.18 11.07 -6.60
C MET A 56 -3.01 9.86 -6.15
N ARG A 57 -2.46 8.65 -6.23
CA ARG A 57 -3.12 7.45 -5.72
C ARG A 57 -3.29 7.49 -4.19
N GLN A 58 -2.30 7.97 -3.46
CA GLN A 58 -2.36 8.10 -2.00
C GLN A 58 -3.31 9.22 -1.54
N VAL A 59 -3.41 10.32 -2.30
CA VAL A 59 -4.42 11.37 -2.05
C VAL A 59 -5.83 10.79 -2.00
N ALA A 60 -6.14 9.87 -2.91
CA ALA A 60 -7.43 9.20 -2.97
C ALA A 60 -7.69 8.24 -1.80
N ASN A 61 -6.67 7.90 -1.02
CA ASN A 61 -6.78 7.02 0.13
C ASN A 61 -6.94 7.78 1.45
N HIS A 62 -5.96 8.64 1.76
CA HIS A 62 -6.01 9.47 2.97
C HIS A 62 -4.98 10.62 2.89
N PRO A 63 -5.33 11.86 3.29
CA PRO A 63 -4.40 12.99 3.28
C PRO A 63 -3.10 12.74 4.05
N ASP A 64 -3.16 12.08 5.19
CA ASP A 64 -1.98 11.84 6.03
C ASP A 64 -0.95 10.89 5.39
N LEU A 65 -1.33 10.08 4.41
CA LEU A 65 -0.38 9.28 3.63
C LEU A 65 0.62 10.16 2.87
N ILE A 66 0.28 11.42 2.61
CA ILE A 66 1.16 12.41 2.00
C ILE A 66 1.77 13.32 3.03
N LEU A 67 0.96 13.89 3.92
CA LEU A 67 1.38 14.89 4.91
C LEU A 67 2.36 14.32 5.95
N LYS A 68 2.22 13.03 6.29
CA LYS A 68 3.02 12.34 7.31
C LYS A 68 3.93 11.25 6.74
N LYS A 69 4.29 11.38 5.46
CA LYS A 69 5.08 10.40 4.74
C LYS A 69 6.45 10.16 5.35
N HIS A 70 7.11 11.22 5.78
CA HIS A 70 8.43 11.15 6.39
C HIS A 70 8.37 11.58 7.85
N SER A 71 8.93 10.77 8.75
CA SER A 71 9.19 11.19 10.12
C SER A 71 10.49 11.98 10.15
N GLU A 72 10.49 13.14 10.77
CA GLU A 72 11.73 13.83 11.17
C GLU A 72 12.48 12.90 12.15
N GLY A 73 13.55 12.26 11.69
CA GLY A 73 14.41 11.42 12.53
C GLY A 73 14.26 9.89 12.42
N GLY A 74 13.46 9.38 11.47
CA GLY A 74 13.37 7.94 11.20
C GLY A 74 14.64 7.39 10.55
N GLN A 75 15.67 7.06 11.37
CA GLN A 75 16.88 6.40 10.90
C GLN A 75 16.62 4.90 10.72
N ASN A 76 17.07 4.35 9.57
CA ASN A 76 17.26 2.93 9.26
C ASN A 76 16.06 2.12 8.75
N VAL A 77 14.95 2.71 8.33
CA VAL A 77 13.97 1.96 7.53
C VAL A 77 14.32 2.09 6.05
N LEU A 78 14.40 0.97 5.36
CA LEU A 78 14.60 0.95 3.93
C LEU A 78 13.32 1.43 3.24
N VAL A 79 13.44 2.48 2.45
CA VAL A 79 12.34 3.07 1.70
C VAL A 79 12.49 2.71 0.23
N CYS A 80 11.42 2.20 -0.36
CA CYS A 80 11.41 1.86 -1.77
C CYS A 80 11.51 3.11 -2.64
N SER A 81 12.51 3.16 -3.52
CA SER A 81 12.75 4.28 -4.45
C SER A 81 11.68 4.43 -5.54
N ILE A 82 10.70 3.54 -5.62
CA ILE A 82 9.59 3.59 -6.58
C ILE A 82 8.29 4.03 -5.90
N CYS A 83 7.81 3.31 -4.88
CA CYS A 83 6.54 3.63 -4.23
C CYS A 83 6.68 4.58 -3.03
N ASP A 84 7.92 4.82 -2.60
CA ASP A 84 8.26 5.75 -1.52
C ASP A 84 7.62 5.36 -0.16
N GLU A 85 7.32 4.07 0.00
CA GLU A 85 6.83 3.42 1.21
C GLU A 85 7.96 2.58 1.83
N PRO A 86 7.83 2.18 3.10
CA PRO A 86 8.71 1.16 3.67
C PRO A 86 8.80 -0.04 2.74
N ALA A 87 10.03 -0.48 2.44
CA ALA A 87 10.24 -1.49 1.42
C ALA A 87 9.78 -2.87 1.91
N GLU A 88 8.90 -3.50 1.14
CA GLU A 88 8.43 -4.87 1.36
C GLU A 88 9.24 -5.86 0.51
N GLY A 89 9.81 -6.89 1.14
CA GLY A 89 10.79 -7.77 0.50
C GLY A 89 11.93 -6.95 -0.10
N PRO A 90 12.66 -6.16 0.73
CA PRO A 90 13.60 -5.17 0.23
C PRO A 90 14.77 -5.81 -0.48
N ILE A 91 15.06 -5.30 -1.68
CA ILE A 91 16.22 -5.65 -2.50
C ILE A 91 17.00 -4.40 -2.86
N ARG A 92 18.29 -4.58 -3.14
CA ARG A 92 19.19 -3.49 -3.51
C ARG A 92 19.72 -3.66 -4.94
N SER A 93 19.75 -2.57 -5.68
CA SER A 93 20.38 -2.50 -6.99
C SER A 93 21.90 -2.29 -6.88
N ARG A 94 22.61 -2.48 -7.98
CA ARG A 94 24.07 -2.18 -8.03
C ARG A 94 24.40 -0.72 -7.76
N CYS A 95 23.47 0.19 -7.99
CA CYS A 95 23.65 1.62 -7.66
C CYS A 95 23.25 1.95 -6.21
N HIS A 96 23.11 0.95 -5.35
CA HIS A 96 22.82 1.05 -3.91
C HIS A 96 21.48 1.65 -3.53
N HIS A 97 20.52 1.74 -4.46
CA HIS A 97 19.14 2.13 -4.14
C HIS A 97 18.29 0.91 -3.80
N GLU A 98 17.39 1.09 -2.84
CA GLU A 98 16.52 0.05 -2.33
C GLU A 98 15.15 0.10 -2.98
N PHE A 99 14.55 -1.08 -3.14
CA PHE A 99 13.25 -1.27 -3.77
C PHE A 99 12.47 -2.38 -3.08
N CYS A 100 11.13 -2.28 -3.09
CA CYS A 100 10.33 -3.49 -2.94
C CYS A 100 10.63 -4.42 -4.12
N ARG A 101 10.78 -5.71 -3.88
CA ARG A 101 11.01 -6.69 -4.95
C ARG A 101 9.93 -6.63 -6.04
N GLN A 102 8.66 -6.51 -5.63
CA GLN A 102 7.55 -6.41 -6.56
C GLN A 102 7.55 -5.09 -7.34
N CYS A 103 7.76 -3.95 -6.67
CA CYS A 103 7.84 -2.66 -7.35
C CYS A 103 8.94 -2.62 -8.42
N ALA A 104 10.10 -3.21 -8.13
CA ALA A 104 11.19 -3.30 -9.08
C ALA A 104 10.83 -4.18 -10.30
N ARG A 105 10.16 -5.32 -10.08
CA ARG A 105 9.66 -6.18 -11.16
C ARG A 105 8.66 -5.46 -12.06
N ASP A 106 7.69 -4.79 -11.47
CA ASP A 106 6.64 -4.07 -12.21
C ASP A 106 7.22 -2.89 -12.97
N TYR A 107 8.16 -2.16 -12.36
CA TYR A 107 8.87 -1.07 -13.00
C TYR A 107 9.66 -1.56 -14.24
N MET A 108 10.44 -2.63 -14.11
CA MET A 108 11.18 -3.17 -15.24
C MET A 108 10.27 -3.74 -16.34
N ARG A 109 9.12 -4.31 -15.98
CA ARG A 109 8.13 -4.81 -16.96
C ARG A 109 7.39 -3.71 -17.70
N SER A 110 7.35 -2.48 -17.17
CA SER A 110 6.70 -1.35 -17.84
C SER A 110 7.47 -0.83 -19.05
N PHE A 111 8.70 -1.31 -19.25
CA PHE A 111 9.52 -0.99 -20.41
C PHE A 111 9.52 -2.15 -21.42
N GLU A 112 9.75 -1.81 -22.70
CA GLU A 112 9.86 -2.82 -23.75
C GLU A 112 11.04 -3.77 -23.51
N SER A 113 10.83 -5.04 -23.84
CA SER A 113 11.88 -6.07 -23.69
C SER A 113 13.14 -5.67 -24.45
N GLY A 114 14.27 -5.58 -23.75
CA GLY A 114 15.56 -5.20 -24.33
C GLY A 114 15.92 -3.72 -24.20
N SER A 115 15.02 -2.90 -23.65
CA SER A 115 15.34 -1.50 -23.32
C SER A 115 16.28 -1.44 -22.12
N ILE A 116 17.21 -0.47 -22.14
CA ILE A 116 17.99 -0.13 -20.96
C ILE A 116 17.09 0.64 -20.03
N VAL A 117 16.82 0.07 -18.85
CA VAL A 117 16.01 0.70 -17.82
C VAL A 117 16.94 1.40 -16.84
N ASP A 118 16.72 2.68 -16.60
CA ASP A 118 17.52 3.45 -15.66
C ASP A 118 16.94 3.41 -14.25
N CYS A 119 17.83 3.52 -13.25
CA CYS A 119 17.42 3.66 -11.86
C CYS A 119 16.60 4.93 -11.70
N PRO A 120 15.40 4.84 -11.10
CA PRO A 120 14.55 6.01 -10.90
C PRO A 120 15.16 7.11 -10.02
N ARG A 121 16.17 6.83 -9.24
CA ARG A 121 16.80 7.81 -8.33
C ARG A 121 18.05 8.46 -8.91
N CYS A 122 18.94 7.69 -9.52
CA CYS A 122 20.24 8.19 -9.96
C CYS A 122 20.44 8.15 -11.48
N HIS A 123 19.48 7.64 -12.25
CA HIS A 123 19.49 7.55 -13.71
C HIS A 123 20.67 6.75 -14.30
N ILE A 124 21.30 5.90 -13.48
CA ILE A 124 22.28 4.92 -13.92
C ILE A 124 21.54 3.65 -14.36
N PRO A 125 22.02 2.90 -15.37
CA PRO A 125 21.39 1.66 -15.79
C PRO A 125 21.09 0.74 -14.60
N LEU A 126 19.83 0.35 -14.47
CA LEU A 126 19.33 -0.42 -13.34
C LEU A 126 19.69 -1.88 -13.49
N ALA A 127 20.55 -2.36 -12.61
CA ALA A 127 20.93 -3.76 -12.53
C ALA A 127 20.52 -4.33 -11.16
N ILE A 128 19.55 -5.26 -11.17
CA ILE A 128 19.01 -5.90 -9.98
C ILE A 128 19.08 -7.42 -10.14
N ASP A 129 19.61 -8.08 -9.13
CA ASP A 129 19.46 -9.53 -8.98
C ASP A 129 18.17 -9.79 -8.19
N PHE A 130 17.18 -10.38 -8.86
CA PHE A 130 15.89 -10.69 -8.24
C PHE A 130 15.91 -11.95 -7.36
N GLU A 131 16.96 -12.76 -7.45
CA GLU A 131 17.12 -13.95 -6.61
C GLU A 131 17.91 -13.65 -5.32
N GLN A 132 18.42 -12.41 -5.16
CA GLN A 132 19.06 -12.01 -3.91
C GLN A 132 18.07 -12.17 -2.73
N PRO A 133 18.55 -12.56 -1.52
CA PRO A 133 17.70 -12.61 -0.34
C PRO A 133 17.16 -11.22 0.00
N ASP A 134 16.03 -11.19 0.68
CA ASP A 134 15.50 -9.93 1.23
C ASP A 134 16.49 -9.35 2.24
N ILE A 135 16.66 -8.04 2.21
CA ILE A 135 17.53 -7.35 3.19
C ILE A 135 16.80 -7.38 4.53
N GLU A 136 17.44 -7.97 5.52
CA GLU A 136 16.89 -8.01 6.87
C GLU A 136 16.74 -6.59 7.44
N GLN A 137 15.60 -6.30 8.02
CA GLN A 137 15.31 -5.07 8.74
C GLN A 137 14.92 -5.41 10.18
N ASP A 138 15.34 -4.58 11.12
CA ASP A 138 14.92 -4.71 12.50
C ASP A 138 13.40 -4.43 12.62
N GLU A 139 12.66 -5.43 13.09
CA GLU A 139 11.20 -5.34 13.25
C GLU A 139 10.78 -4.19 14.17
N GLU A 140 11.56 -3.89 15.21
CA GLU A 140 11.25 -2.78 16.12
C GLU A 140 11.40 -1.43 15.42
N VAL A 141 12.42 -1.30 14.55
CA VAL A 141 12.63 -0.09 13.76
C VAL A 141 11.50 0.09 12.74
N VAL A 142 11.10 -0.98 12.07
CA VAL A 142 9.96 -0.95 11.12
C VAL A 142 8.67 -0.57 11.85
N LYS A 143 8.38 -1.16 13.01
CA LYS A 143 7.20 -0.83 13.83
C LYS A 143 7.21 0.62 14.31
N LYS A 144 8.35 1.13 14.78
CA LYS A 144 8.48 2.54 15.22
C LYS A 144 8.20 3.53 14.09
N ASN A 145 8.52 3.16 12.85
CA ASN A 145 8.27 3.98 11.66
C ASN A 145 6.88 3.78 11.03
N SER A 146 5.99 3.06 11.69
CA SER A 146 4.59 2.96 11.27
C SER A 146 3.93 4.33 11.17
N ILE A 147 3.04 4.53 10.19
CA ILE A 147 2.28 5.78 10.03
C ILE A 147 1.48 6.12 11.29
N ILE A 148 1.00 5.12 12.01
CA ILE A 148 0.25 5.28 13.27
C ILE A 148 1.10 6.02 14.32
N ASN A 149 2.40 5.82 14.34
CA ASN A 149 3.30 6.49 15.27
C ASN A 149 3.70 7.90 14.84
N ARG A 150 3.42 8.26 13.58
CA ARG A 150 3.71 9.59 13.00
C ARG A 150 2.52 10.55 13.08
N ILE A 151 1.33 10.03 13.38
CA ILE A 151 0.09 10.78 13.47
C ILE A 151 -0.35 10.86 14.93
N ARG A 152 -0.91 12.00 15.33
CA ARG A 152 -1.66 12.10 16.59
C ARG A 152 -3.00 11.39 16.43
N MET A 153 -3.05 10.11 16.81
CA MET A 153 -4.23 9.28 16.60
C MET A 153 -5.43 9.71 17.46
N GLU A 154 -5.24 10.56 18.45
CA GLU A 154 -6.31 11.14 19.28
C GLU A 154 -7.20 12.10 18.46
N ASP A 155 -6.57 12.91 17.62
CA ASP A 155 -7.24 13.93 16.77
C ASP A 155 -7.43 13.46 15.32
N TRP A 156 -7.10 12.18 15.03
CA TRP A 156 -7.13 11.66 13.68
C TRP A 156 -8.56 11.52 13.15
N THR A 157 -8.79 12.08 11.97
CA THR A 157 -10.04 11.94 11.22
C THR A 157 -9.87 10.94 10.10
N SER A 158 -10.82 10.03 9.95
CA SER A 158 -10.82 9.03 8.91
C SER A 158 -11.15 9.63 7.54
N SER A 159 -10.74 8.95 6.46
CA SER A 159 -11.12 9.34 5.11
C SER A 159 -12.48 8.76 4.71
N THR A 160 -13.12 9.40 3.72
CA THR A 160 -14.38 8.90 3.12
C THR A 160 -14.24 7.44 2.69
N LYS A 161 -13.13 7.08 2.06
CA LYS A 161 -12.84 5.71 1.61
C LYS A 161 -12.81 4.71 2.76
N ILE A 162 -12.13 5.05 3.85
CA ILE A 162 -12.05 4.17 5.03
C ILE A 162 -13.41 4.03 5.69
N GLU A 163 -14.18 5.11 5.83
CA GLU A 163 -15.51 5.06 6.44
C GLU A 163 -16.50 4.24 5.60
N MET A 164 -16.41 4.30 4.27
CA MET A 164 -17.24 3.46 3.39
C MET A 164 -16.90 1.98 3.55
N LEU A 165 -15.62 1.63 3.65
CA LEU A 165 -15.21 0.26 3.95
C LEU A 165 -15.76 -0.22 5.30
N VAL A 166 -15.65 0.61 6.34
CA VAL A 166 -16.21 0.31 7.68
C VAL A 166 -17.71 0.08 7.59
N TYR A 167 -18.43 0.95 6.89
CA TYR A 167 -19.88 0.85 6.71
C TYR A 167 -20.29 -0.45 6.00
N ASP A 168 -19.59 -0.82 4.94
CA ASP A 168 -19.89 -2.06 4.21
C ASP A 168 -19.58 -3.31 5.06
N LEU A 169 -18.51 -3.29 5.82
CA LEU A 169 -18.19 -4.36 6.77
C LEU A 169 -19.25 -4.47 7.87
N TYR A 170 -19.77 -3.36 8.38
CA TYR A 170 -20.90 -3.35 9.32
C TYR A 170 -22.16 -3.96 8.73
N LYS A 171 -22.49 -3.62 7.49
CA LYS A 171 -23.63 -4.23 6.79
C LYS A 171 -23.48 -5.74 6.65
N LEU A 172 -22.27 -6.22 6.39
CA LEU A 172 -21.99 -7.65 6.28
C LEU A 172 -22.14 -8.35 7.63
N ARG A 173 -21.57 -7.77 8.69
CA ARG A 173 -21.68 -8.27 10.06
C ARG A 173 -23.14 -8.37 10.52
N SER A 174 -23.97 -7.37 10.19
CA SER A 174 -25.40 -7.36 10.55
C SER A 174 -26.20 -8.46 9.86
N LYS A 175 -25.77 -8.91 8.68
CA LYS A 175 -26.44 -9.98 7.93
C LYS A 175 -26.05 -11.38 8.41
N LYS A 176 -24.79 -11.56 8.81
CA LYS A 176 -24.27 -12.84 9.26
C LYS A 176 -22.97 -12.64 10.03
N GLN A 177 -22.93 -12.95 11.30
CA GLN A 177 -21.77 -12.76 12.18
C GLN A 177 -20.54 -13.59 11.81
N THR A 178 -20.70 -14.61 10.98
CA THR A 178 -19.62 -15.52 10.55
C THR A 178 -18.94 -15.13 9.24
N HIS A 179 -19.30 -13.98 8.66
CA HIS A 179 -18.67 -13.55 7.42
C HIS A 179 -17.26 -13.02 7.66
N LYS A 180 -16.30 -13.63 6.98
CA LYS A 180 -14.93 -13.15 6.92
C LYS A 180 -14.69 -12.38 5.63
N SER A 181 -13.91 -11.32 5.75
CA SER A 181 -13.58 -10.43 4.62
C SER A 181 -12.07 -10.29 4.49
N ILE A 182 -11.60 -10.12 3.25
CA ILE A 182 -10.22 -9.76 2.96
C ILE A 182 -10.21 -8.33 2.42
N VAL A 183 -9.26 -7.54 2.87
CA VAL A 183 -9.03 -6.17 2.39
C VAL A 183 -7.63 -6.09 1.82
N PHE A 184 -7.52 -5.78 0.55
CA PHE A 184 -6.26 -5.58 -0.15
C PHE A 184 -5.95 -4.09 -0.31
N SER A 185 -4.69 -3.75 -0.12
CA SER A 185 -4.10 -2.47 -0.51
C SER A 185 -2.69 -2.66 -1.04
N GLN A 186 -2.28 -1.81 -1.96
CA GLN A 186 -0.89 -1.70 -2.40
C GLN A 186 0.00 -1.03 -1.35
N PHE A 187 -0.59 -0.21 -0.47
CA PHE A 187 0.12 0.61 0.50
C PHE A 187 -0.06 0.04 1.92
N THR A 188 1.03 -0.40 2.52
CA THR A 188 1.02 -0.91 3.91
C THR A 188 0.60 0.15 4.90
N SER A 189 1.01 1.41 4.69
CA SER A 189 0.55 2.54 5.51
C SER A 189 -0.96 2.76 5.44
N MET A 190 -1.59 2.55 4.29
CA MET A 190 -3.06 2.56 4.17
C MET A 190 -3.70 1.44 4.99
N LEU A 191 -3.16 0.22 4.91
CA LEU A 191 -3.66 -0.91 5.71
C LEU A 191 -3.54 -0.65 7.21
N GLN A 192 -2.48 0.00 7.66
CA GLN A 192 -2.29 0.38 9.07
C GLN A 192 -3.39 1.36 9.55
N LEU A 193 -3.74 2.36 8.74
CA LEU A 193 -4.84 3.29 9.04
C LEU A 193 -6.18 2.57 9.07
N VAL A 194 -6.43 1.69 8.10
CA VAL A 194 -7.64 0.85 8.04
C VAL A 194 -7.72 -0.05 9.27
N GLU A 195 -6.63 -0.72 9.63
CA GLU A 195 -6.58 -1.59 10.81
C GLU A 195 -6.94 -0.82 12.09
N TRP A 196 -6.31 0.33 12.29
CA TRP A 196 -6.56 1.16 13.46
C TRP A 196 -8.04 1.58 13.54
N ARG A 197 -8.62 1.98 12.41
CA ARG A 197 -10.03 2.40 12.36
C ARG A 197 -10.98 1.23 12.60
N LEU A 198 -10.71 0.08 12.00
CA LEU A 198 -11.52 -1.13 12.18
C LEU A 198 -11.50 -1.63 13.63
N ARG A 199 -10.32 -1.64 14.28
CA ARG A 199 -10.21 -2.02 15.68
C ARG A 199 -11.01 -1.09 16.60
N ARG A 200 -11.00 0.21 16.34
CA ARG A 200 -11.86 1.16 17.07
C ARG A 200 -13.35 0.97 16.79
N ALA A 201 -13.69 0.46 15.63
CA ALA A 201 -15.07 0.06 15.29
C ALA A 201 -15.46 -1.32 15.87
N GLY A 202 -14.57 -1.98 16.62
CA GLY A 202 -14.82 -3.26 17.27
C GLY A 202 -14.70 -4.47 16.34
N PHE A 203 -13.94 -4.35 15.24
CA PHE A 203 -13.60 -5.50 14.38
C PHE A 203 -12.31 -6.16 14.84
N ASN A 204 -12.29 -7.49 14.80
CA ASN A 204 -11.08 -8.27 15.02
C ASN A 204 -10.35 -8.45 13.68
N THR A 205 -9.15 -7.90 13.61
CA THR A 205 -8.34 -7.86 12.41
C THR A 205 -7.06 -8.66 12.54
N VAL A 206 -6.59 -9.20 11.43
CA VAL A 206 -5.23 -9.74 11.26
C VAL A 206 -4.62 -9.08 10.03
N MET A 207 -3.33 -8.79 10.07
CA MET A 207 -2.60 -8.18 8.95
C MET A 207 -1.57 -9.16 8.40
N LEU A 208 -1.31 -9.06 7.09
CA LEU A 208 -0.22 -9.71 6.39
C LEU A 208 0.44 -8.71 5.45
N ASP A 209 1.72 -8.44 5.68
CA ASP A 209 2.54 -7.55 4.87
C ASP A 209 3.92 -8.14 4.55
N GLY A 210 4.69 -7.42 3.76
CA GLY A 210 6.00 -7.86 3.30
C GLY A 210 7.12 -7.79 4.33
N SER A 211 6.90 -7.20 5.50
CA SER A 211 7.89 -7.18 6.59
C SER A 211 7.89 -8.46 7.42
N MET A 212 6.85 -9.29 7.28
CA MET A 212 6.68 -10.51 8.05
C MET A 212 7.57 -11.65 7.55
N THR A 213 8.14 -12.40 8.50
CA THR A 213 8.84 -13.65 8.20
C THR A 213 7.88 -14.71 7.66
N PRO A 214 8.35 -15.75 6.94
CA PRO A 214 7.49 -16.83 6.47
C PRO A 214 6.69 -17.51 7.60
N ALA A 215 7.26 -17.67 8.78
CA ALA A 215 6.58 -18.25 9.94
C ALA A 215 5.45 -17.31 10.44
N GLN A 216 5.69 -16.03 10.54
CA GLN A 216 4.67 -15.04 10.93
C GLN A 216 3.51 -14.99 9.92
N ARG A 217 3.82 -15.05 8.61
CA ARG A 217 2.80 -15.11 7.55
C ARG A 217 1.92 -16.33 7.68
N GLN A 218 2.54 -17.51 7.89
CA GLN A 218 1.81 -18.76 8.07
C GLN A 218 0.91 -18.71 9.32
N ASN A 219 1.41 -18.15 10.42
CA ASN A 219 0.64 -17.98 11.64
C ASN A 219 -0.55 -17.03 11.44
N SER A 220 -0.37 -15.91 10.72
CA SER A 220 -1.45 -14.96 10.40
C SER A 220 -2.54 -15.64 9.55
N ILE A 221 -2.15 -16.39 8.53
CA ILE A 221 -3.08 -17.16 7.68
C ILE A 221 -3.85 -18.17 8.51
N HIS A 222 -3.12 -19.00 9.29
CA HIS A 222 -3.73 -20.00 10.13
C HIS A 222 -4.70 -19.39 11.16
N HIS A 223 -4.31 -18.26 11.76
CA HIS A 223 -5.15 -17.55 12.70
C HIS A 223 -6.43 -17.03 12.05
N PHE A 224 -6.34 -16.44 10.85
CA PHE A 224 -7.51 -15.99 10.10
C PHE A 224 -8.42 -17.16 9.73
N MET A 225 -7.86 -18.27 9.25
CA MET A 225 -8.64 -19.42 8.78
C MET A 225 -9.39 -20.14 9.92
N ASN A 226 -8.75 -20.29 11.09
CA ASN A 226 -9.27 -21.17 12.15
C ASN A 226 -9.93 -20.42 13.31
N ASN A 227 -9.69 -19.11 13.48
CA ASN A 227 -10.32 -18.35 14.56
C ASN A 227 -11.60 -17.67 14.07
N VAL A 228 -12.74 -18.14 14.57
CA VAL A 228 -14.08 -17.62 14.20
C VAL A 228 -14.28 -16.15 14.58
N ASN A 229 -13.53 -15.65 15.55
CA ASN A 229 -13.64 -14.26 16.00
C ASN A 229 -12.88 -13.28 15.09
N VAL A 230 -11.97 -13.75 14.23
CA VAL A 230 -11.28 -12.89 13.27
C VAL A 230 -12.18 -12.65 12.06
N GLU A 231 -12.51 -11.40 11.83
CA GLU A 231 -13.50 -11.00 10.83
C GLU A 231 -12.86 -10.43 9.56
N VAL A 232 -11.73 -9.72 9.70
CA VAL A 232 -11.09 -9.01 8.59
C VAL A 232 -9.61 -9.35 8.51
N PHE A 233 -9.19 -9.76 7.31
CA PHE A 233 -7.79 -9.99 6.97
C PHE A 233 -7.30 -8.88 6.05
N LEU A 234 -6.35 -8.09 6.53
CA LEU A 234 -5.72 -6.99 5.81
C LEU A 234 -4.45 -7.52 5.12
N VAL A 235 -4.37 -7.41 3.81
CA VAL A 235 -3.29 -8.03 3.04
C VAL A 235 -2.66 -7.02 2.10
N SER A 236 -1.34 -6.84 2.20
CA SER A 236 -0.59 -6.08 1.22
C SER A 236 -0.57 -6.83 -0.12
N LEU A 237 -0.90 -6.14 -1.23
CA LEU A 237 -0.83 -6.73 -2.57
C LEU A 237 0.59 -7.22 -2.91
N LYS A 238 1.62 -6.59 -2.37
CA LYS A 238 3.02 -6.97 -2.57
C LYS A 238 3.36 -8.28 -1.83
N ALA A 239 2.77 -8.50 -0.66
CA ALA A 239 2.94 -9.72 0.12
C ALA A 239 2.00 -10.85 -0.32
N GLY A 240 0.85 -10.50 -0.91
CA GLY A 240 -0.17 -11.44 -1.38
C GLY A 240 0.14 -12.14 -2.71
N GLY A 241 1.27 -11.84 -3.34
CA GLY A 241 1.67 -12.44 -4.63
C GLY A 241 2.02 -13.94 -4.55
N VAL A 242 2.00 -14.53 -3.37
CA VAL A 242 2.08 -15.99 -3.15
C VAL A 242 0.65 -16.51 -3.07
N ALA A 243 0.36 -17.62 -3.72
CA ALA A 243 -0.96 -18.26 -3.76
C ALA A 243 -1.55 -18.44 -2.34
N LEU A 244 -2.38 -17.50 -1.92
CA LEU A 244 -3.08 -17.53 -0.65
C LEU A 244 -4.39 -18.30 -0.83
N ASN A 245 -4.53 -19.44 -0.16
CA ASN A 245 -5.78 -20.18 -0.13
C ASN A 245 -6.61 -19.72 1.08
N LEU A 246 -7.45 -18.69 0.90
CA LEU A 246 -8.24 -18.04 1.94
C LEU A 246 -9.73 -18.34 1.77
N THR A 247 -10.07 -19.65 1.74
CA THR A 247 -11.42 -20.15 1.45
C THR A 247 -12.49 -19.75 2.46
N GLU A 248 -12.10 -19.34 3.66
CA GLU A 248 -13.04 -18.89 4.71
C GLU A 248 -13.60 -17.49 4.43
N ALA A 249 -12.97 -16.72 3.56
CA ALA A 249 -13.45 -15.38 3.23
C ALA A 249 -14.57 -15.44 2.18
N SER A 250 -15.64 -14.72 2.43
CA SER A 250 -16.78 -14.59 1.51
C SER A 250 -16.79 -13.28 0.73
N ARG A 251 -15.94 -12.32 1.10
CA ARG A 251 -15.84 -11.00 0.48
C ARG A 251 -14.39 -10.56 0.36
N VAL A 252 -14.13 -9.86 -0.73
CA VAL A 252 -12.83 -9.24 -1.00
C VAL A 252 -13.08 -7.77 -1.31
N PHE A 253 -12.32 -6.90 -0.66
CA PHE A 253 -12.30 -5.46 -0.89
C PHE A 253 -10.92 -5.07 -1.42
N ILE A 254 -10.88 -4.28 -2.48
CA ILE A 254 -9.67 -3.65 -3.01
C ILE A 254 -9.86 -2.15 -2.82
N VAL A 255 -9.09 -1.55 -1.91
CA VAL A 255 -9.29 -0.16 -1.52
C VAL A 255 -8.55 0.84 -2.40
N ASP A 256 -7.51 0.40 -3.08
CA ASP A 256 -6.76 1.19 -4.06
C ASP A 256 -6.57 0.36 -5.34
N PRO A 257 -7.12 0.83 -6.48
CA PRO A 257 -7.00 0.16 -7.77
C PRO A 257 -5.59 0.24 -8.36
#